data_66008c8b930139ac71ef90b49cf95f75
#
_entry.id   66008c8b930139ac71ef90b49cf95f75
#
_cell.length_a   1.000
_cell.length_b   1.000
_cell.length_c   1.000
_cell.angle_alpha   90.00
_cell.angle_beta   90.00
_cell.angle_gamma   90.00
#
_symmetry.space_group_name_H-M   'P 1'
#
loop_
_entity.id
_entity.type
_entity.pdbx_description
1 polymer ?
#
loop_
_entity_poly.entity_id
_entity_poly.type
_entity_poly.pdbx_seq_one_letter_code
_entity_poly.pdbx_strand_id
1 'polypeptide(L)'
;MDWELLRSCYHPDAIDDHGEYVGGIDGFIDYCQAGCPTFLSTTHMTGNQLVEVDGDFAWGEHYARAFHRVAPKDGRPLLDLVVNTRYVDRYERRGGEWRILKRTVVVDTDRVDPVRESWVPEVQLKARRDRSDPSYG
;
A
#
# COMPACT_ATOMS: atom_id res chain seq x y z
N MET A 1 -8.50 7.52 2.61
CA MET A 1 -7.03 7.46 2.48
C MET A 1 -6.48 8.78 2.97
N ASP A 2 -5.42 8.71 3.78
CA ASP A 2 -4.79 9.89 4.35
C ASP A 2 -3.45 10.16 3.63
N TRP A 3 -3.50 11.06 2.65
CA TRP A 3 -2.34 11.38 1.81
C TRP A 3 -1.28 12.21 2.53
N GLU A 4 -1.71 13.03 3.49
CA GLU A 4 -0.79 13.80 4.31
C GLU A 4 -0.02 12.91 5.28
N LEU A 5 -0.68 11.91 5.87
CA LEU A 5 -0.01 10.89 6.67
C LEU A 5 1.00 10.11 5.82
N LEU A 6 0.61 9.69 4.61
CA LEU A 6 1.52 9.01 3.69
C LEU A 6 2.75 9.88 3.38
N ARG A 7 2.53 11.16 3.02
CA ARG A 7 3.61 12.11 2.75
C ARG A 7 4.55 12.24 3.95
N SER A 8 4.01 12.31 5.16
CA SER A 8 4.80 12.47 6.39
C SER A 8 5.72 11.28 6.71
N CYS A 9 5.44 10.10 6.14
CA CYS A 9 6.31 8.93 6.32
C CYS A 9 7.62 8.99 5.52
N TYR A 10 7.73 9.93 4.56
CA TYR A 10 8.88 10.07 3.68
C TYR A 10 9.62 11.38 3.92
N HIS A 11 10.94 11.38 3.68
CA HIS A 11 11.68 12.62 3.54
C HIS A 11 11.32 13.31 2.21
N PRO A 12 11.40 14.66 2.12
CA PRO A 12 11.04 15.39 0.89
C PRO A 12 11.89 15.00 -0.33
N ASP A 13 13.12 14.53 -0.10
CA ASP A 13 14.07 14.07 -1.12
C ASP A 13 14.07 12.53 -1.30
N ALA A 14 13.09 11.85 -0.70
CA ALA A 14 12.99 10.40 -0.80
C ALA A 14 12.61 9.92 -2.20
N ILE A 15 13.02 8.69 -2.52
CA ILE A 15 12.65 7.99 -3.74
C ILE A 15 11.82 6.76 -3.39
N ASP A 16 10.66 6.65 -4.02
CA ASP A 16 9.81 5.47 -4.00
C ASP A 16 9.87 4.75 -5.35
N ASP A 17 10.16 3.46 -5.33
CA ASP A 17 10.21 2.58 -6.49
C ASP A 17 9.18 1.45 -6.32
N HIS A 18 8.04 1.62 -6.99
CA HIS A 18 6.95 0.63 -7.10
C HIS A 18 6.93 -0.06 -8.48
N GLY A 19 8.04 -0.05 -9.21
CA GLY A 19 8.14 -0.65 -10.53
C GLY A 19 7.54 0.22 -11.63
N GLU A 20 6.22 0.31 -11.72
CA GLU A 20 5.54 1.20 -12.69
C GLU A 20 5.68 2.69 -12.37
N TYR A 21 5.95 3.01 -11.12
CA TYR A 21 6.29 4.34 -10.66
C TYR A 21 7.66 4.33 -9.99
N VAL A 22 8.51 5.27 -10.36
CA VAL A 22 9.79 5.56 -9.69
C VAL A 22 9.94 7.06 -9.58
N GLY A 23 10.02 7.60 -8.37
CA GLY A 23 10.14 9.05 -8.17
C GLY A 23 9.94 9.49 -6.73
N GLY A 24 9.71 10.79 -6.55
CA GLY A 24 9.46 11.39 -5.24
C GLY A 24 8.05 11.12 -4.72
N ILE A 25 7.84 11.39 -3.41
CA ILE A 25 6.58 11.04 -2.72
C ILE A 25 5.35 11.73 -3.31
N ASP A 26 5.46 12.97 -3.79
CA ASP A 26 4.30 13.68 -4.35
C ASP A 26 3.80 13.02 -5.63
N GLY A 27 4.70 12.65 -6.54
CA GLY A 27 4.32 11.90 -7.74
C GLY A 27 3.81 10.49 -7.42
N PHE A 28 4.30 9.84 -6.36
CA PHE A 28 3.75 8.57 -5.90
C PHE A 28 2.31 8.72 -5.38
N ILE A 29 2.01 9.80 -4.66
CA ILE A 29 0.65 10.12 -4.24
C ILE A 29 -0.26 10.32 -5.45
N ASP A 30 0.18 11.08 -6.45
CA ASP A 30 -0.58 11.29 -7.69
C ASP A 30 -0.85 9.97 -8.43
N TYR A 31 0.16 9.11 -8.53
CA TYR A 31 0.03 7.76 -9.09
C TYR A 31 -1.00 6.92 -8.33
N CYS A 32 -0.96 6.91 -6.99
CA CYS A 32 -1.93 6.21 -6.16
C CYS A 32 -3.34 6.79 -6.30
N GLN A 33 -3.47 8.11 -6.36
CA GLN A 33 -4.79 8.78 -6.53
C GLN A 33 -5.43 8.42 -7.88
N ALA A 34 -4.63 8.28 -8.92
CA ALA A 34 -5.12 7.85 -10.24
C ALA A 34 -5.54 6.37 -10.26
N GLY A 35 -4.76 5.50 -9.60
CA GLY A 35 -4.98 4.05 -9.61
C GLY A 35 -6.03 3.56 -8.60
N CYS A 36 -6.06 4.11 -7.42
CA CYS A 36 -6.92 3.66 -6.32
C CYS A 36 -8.44 3.61 -6.62
N PRO A 37 -9.02 4.48 -7.46
CA PRO A 37 -10.44 4.37 -7.81
C PRO A 37 -10.83 3.08 -8.55
N THR A 38 -9.87 2.38 -9.13
CA THR A 38 -10.13 1.09 -9.81
C THR A 38 -10.41 -0.06 -8.84
N PHE A 39 -10.09 0.12 -7.56
CA PHE A 39 -10.29 -0.89 -6.53
C PHE A 39 -11.53 -0.59 -5.68
N LEU A 40 -12.39 -1.60 -5.51
CA LEU A 40 -13.54 -1.54 -4.61
C LEU A 40 -13.13 -1.64 -3.14
N SER A 41 -12.09 -2.43 -2.85
CA SER A 41 -11.47 -2.52 -1.52
C SER A 41 -10.00 -2.88 -1.65
N THR A 42 -9.23 -2.47 -0.64
CA THR A 42 -7.81 -2.81 -0.51
C THR A 42 -7.51 -3.13 0.95
N THR A 43 -6.67 -4.13 1.18
CA THR A 43 -6.15 -4.45 2.51
C THR A 43 -4.68 -4.81 2.37
N HIS A 44 -3.82 -4.10 3.10
CA HIS A 44 -2.41 -4.42 3.16
C HIS A 44 -2.08 -4.92 4.57
N MET A 45 -1.51 -6.11 4.65
CA MET A 45 -1.02 -6.70 5.89
C MET A 45 0.49 -6.74 5.83
N THR A 46 1.14 -6.04 6.75
CA THR A 46 2.59 -6.12 6.92
C THR A 46 2.90 -7.24 7.92
N GLY A 47 3.79 -8.14 7.53
CA GLY A 47 4.20 -9.31 8.29
C GLY A 47 5.61 -9.17 8.85
N ASN A 48 6.44 -10.20 8.63
CA ASN A 48 7.82 -10.25 9.12
C ASN A 48 8.58 -8.97 8.81
N GLN A 49 9.23 -8.43 9.83
CA GLN A 49 10.01 -7.21 9.71
C GLN A 49 11.41 -7.44 10.25
N LEU A 50 12.40 -7.11 9.46
CA LEU A 50 13.80 -7.05 9.87
C LEU A 50 14.26 -5.61 9.71
N VAL A 51 14.84 -5.04 10.77
CA VAL A 51 15.38 -3.67 10.75
C VAL A 51 16.73 -3.66 11.43
N GLU A 52 17.69 -3.07 10.76
CA GLU A 52 19.04 -2.81 11.28
C GLU A 52 19.27 -1.31 11.35
N VAL A 53 19.77 -0.84 12.49
CA VAL A 53 20.01 0.60 12.76
C VAL A 53 21.51 0.85 12.94
N ASP A 54 22.02 1.85 12.24
CA ASP A 54 23.38 2.35 12.40
C ASP A 54 23.36 3.89 12.46
N GLY A 55 23.51 4.44 13.67
CA GLY A 55 23.46 5.87 13.93
C GLY A 55 22.13 6.49 13.52
N ASP A 56 22.16 7.38 12.53
CA ASP A 56 20.97 8.06 11.99
C ASP A 56 20.44 7.41 10.70
N PHE A 57 20.92 6.22 10.37
CA PHE A 57 20.46 5.43 9.24
C PHE A 57 19.89 4.09 9.70
N ALA A 58 18.93 3.56 8.95
CA ALA A 58 18.43 2.22 9.15
C ALA A 58 18.08 1.56 7.80
N TRP A 59 18.11 0.25 7.79
CA TRP A 59 17.68 -0.60 6.67
C TRP A 59 16.57 -1.51 7.16
N GLY A 60 15.52 -1.62 6.38
CA GLY A 60 14.39 -2.48 6.72
C GLY A 60 14.00 -3.39 5.55
N GLU A 61 13.60 -4.60 5.89
CA GLU A 61 12.90 -5.51 4.99
C GLU A 61 11.58 -5.91 5.64
N HIS A 62 10.47 -5.64 4.95
CA HIS A 62 9.13 -5.83 5.49
C HIS A 62 8.30 -6.63 4.50
N TYR A 63 7.89 -7.84 4.88
CA TYR A 63 6.96 -8.61 4.07
C TYR A 63 5.56 -8.01 4.15
N ALA A 64 4.90 -7.92 3.02
CA ALA A 64 3.52 -7.45 2.95
C ALA A 64 2.69 -8.32 2.02
N ARG A 65 1.42 -8.49 2.38
CA ARG A 65 0.41 -9.07 1.53
C ARG A 65 -0.62 -8.00 1.20
N ALA A 66 -0.68 -7.60 -0.06
CA ALA A 66 -1.64 -6.65 -0.59
C ALA A 66 -2.79 -7.39 -1.24
N PHE A 67 -4.01 -7.13 -0.79
CA PHE A 67 -5.24 -7.63 -1.39
C PHE A 67 -5.99 -6.45 -2.01
N HIS A 68 -6.47 -6.65 -3.24
CA HIS A 68 -7.25 -5.66 -3.97
C HIS A 68 -8.46 -6.32 -4.63
N ARG A 69 -9.65 -5.82 -4.35
CA ARG A 69 -10.85 -6.17 -5.13
C ARG A 69 -11.00 -5.20 -6.28
N VAL A 70 -10.85 -5.71 -7.49
CA VAL A 70 -10.85 -4.93 -8.73
C VAL A 70 -12.24 -4.87 -9.31
N ALA A 71 -12.76 -3.66 -9.57
CA ALA A 71 -14.08 -3.47 -10.16
C ALA A 71 -14.20 -4.13 -11.55
N PRO A 72 -15.38 -4.63 -11.92
CA PRO A 72 -15.65 -5.08 -13.29
C PRO A 72 -15.42 -3.92 -14.26
N LYS A 73 -14.80 -4.19 -15.40
CA LYS A 73 -14.58 -3.18 -16.44
C LYS A 73 -14.39 -3.84 -17.80
N ASP A 74 -15.03 -3.29 -18.84
CA ASP A 74 -14.84 -3.68 -20.25
C ASP A 74 -14.97 -5.20 -20.49
N GLY A 75 -16.01 -5.84 -19.89
CA GLY A 75 -16.24 -7.29 -19.97
C GLY A 75 -15.39 -8.13 -19.01
N ARG A 76 -14.46 -7.56 -18.29
CA ARG A 76 -13.73 -8.22 -17.21
C ARG A 76 -14.64 -8.39 -16.01
N PRO A 77 -14.70 -9.59 -15.38
CA PRO A 77 -15.49 -9.81 -14.18
C PRO A 77 -14.89 -9.11 -12.95
N LEU A 78 -15.61 -9.20 -11.84
CA LEU A 78 -15.07 -8.86 -10.52
C LEU A 78 -13.90 -9.79 -10.19
N LEU A 79 -12.76 -9.22 -9.81
CA LEU A 79 -11.52 -9.96 -9.54
C LEU A 79 -10.97 -9.64 -8.16
N ASP A 80 -10.32 -10.63 -7.58
CA ASP A 80 -9.43 -10.46 -6.43
C ASP A 80 -7.97 -10.58 -6.89
N LEU A 81 -7.19 -9.52 -6.69
CA LEU A 81 -5.75 -9.51 -6.90
C LEU A 81 -5.06 -9.59 -5.54
N VAL A 82 -4.21 -10.59 -5.38
CA VAL A 82 -3.34 -10.75 -4.21
C VAL A 82 -1.90 -10.63 -4.66
N VAL A 83 -1.15 -9.73 -4.05
CA VAL A 83 0.29 -9.53 -4.28
C VAL A 83 1.02 -9.80 -2.97
N ASN A 84 1.96 -10.73 -2.98
CA ASN A 84 2.92 -10.91 -1.91
C ASN A 84 4.19 -10.17 -2.30
N THR A 85 4.64 -9.29 -1.43
CA THR A 85 5.70 -8.33 -1.75
C THR A 85 6.58 -8.08 -0.53
N ARG A 86 7.74 -7.48 -0.76
CA ARG A 86 8.62 -6.95 0.26
C ARG A 86 8.89 -5.48 -0.01
N TYR A 87 8.83 -4.69 1.05
CA TYR A 87 9.36 -3.34 1.06
C TYR A 87 10.80 -3.40 1.54
N VAL A 88 11.73 -3.06 0.66
CA VAL A 88 13.15 -2.89 1.01
C VAL A 88 13.40 -1.41 1.17
N ASP A 89 13.53 -0.99 2.42
CA ASP A 89 13.53 0.40 2.82
C ASP A 89 14.89 0.86 3.33
N ARG A 90 15.22 2.09 3.03
CA ARG A 90 16.22 2.89 3.72
C ARG A 90 15.53 4.00 4.48
N TYR A 91 15.91 4.16 5.74
CA TYR A 91 15.42 5.20 6.62
C TYR A 91 16.55 6.12 7.04
N GLU A 92 16.22 7.36 7.28
CA GLU A 92 17.13 8.34 7.88
C GLU A 92 16.41 9.08 9.00
N ARG A 93 17.17 9.37 10.07
CA ARG A 93 16.70 10.20 11.18
C ARG A 93 17.23 11.62 11.00
N ARG A 94 16.34 12.58 10.77
CA ARG A 94 16.64 14.00 10.67
C ARG A 94 15.83 14.77 11.70
N GLY A 95 16.49 15.59 12.52
CA GLY A 95 15.80 16.35 13.56
C GLY A 95 15.10 15.50 14.62
N GLY A 96 15.55 14.25 14.83
CA GLY A 96 14.95 13.30 15.77
C GLY A 96 13.84 12.42 15.17
N GLU A 97 13.41 12.67 13.95
CA GLU A 97 12.34 11.93 13.27
C GLU A 97 12.88 10.94 12.23
N TRP A 98 12.44 9.68 12.34
CA TRP A 98 12.72 8.67 11.35
C TRP A 98 11.71 8.73 10.21
N ARG A 99 12.20 8.77 8.96
CA ARG A 99 11.36 8.70 7.76
C ARG A 99 12.03 7.85 6.69
N ILE A 100 11.24 7.38 5.74
CA ILE A 100 11.73 6.67 4.57
C ILE A 100 12.55 7.63 3.70
N LEU A 101 13.78 7.24 3.37
CA LEU A 101 14.63 7.92 2.42
C LEU A 101 14.56 7.24 1.04
N LYS A 102 14.44 5.91 1.03
CA LYS A 102 14.23 5.14 -0.19
C LYS A 102 13.39 3.92 0.12
N ARG A 103 12.42 3.64 -0.74
CA ARG A 103 11.68 2.38 -0.78
C ARG A 103 11.88 1.72 -2.13
N THR A 104 12.09 0.41 -2.14
CA THR A 104 12.01 -0.43 -3.32
C THR A 104 11.03 -1.56 -3.04
N VAL A 105 10.01 -1.69 -3.87
CA VAL A 105 9.02 -2.76 -3.77
C VAL A 105 9.49 -3.95 -4.61
N VAL A 106 9.61 -5.09 -3.97
CA VAL A 106 9.97 -6.36 -4.63
C VAL A 106 8.76 -7.28 -4.59
N VAL A 107 8.23 -7.64 -5.75
CA VAL A 107 7.12 -8.59 -5.85
C VAL A 107 7.67 -10.01 -5.82
N ASP A 108 7.25 -10.80 -4.84
CA ASP A 108 7.63 -12.23 -4.74
C ASP A 108 6.67 -13.10 -5.58
N THR A 109 5.36 -12.88 -5.44
CA THR A 109 4.33 -13.58 -6.21
C THR A 109 3.07 -12.75 -6.31
N ASP A 110 2.28 -12.99 -7.36
CA ASP A 110 0.93 -12.45 -7.48
C ASP A 110 -0.07 -13.53 -7.90
N ARG A 111 -1.33 -13.26 -7.66
CA ARG A 111 -2.44 -14.10 -8.10
C ARG A 111 -3.69 -13.28 -8.37
N VAL A 112 -4.39 -13.61 -9.45
CA VAL A 112 -5.68 -13.01 -9.81
C VAL A 112 -6.73 -14.09 -9.88
N ASP A 113 -7.81 -13.94 -9.09
CA ASP A 113 -8.93 -14.88 -9.06
C ASP A 113 -10.24 -14.18 -9.41
N PRO A 114 -11.08 -14.75 -10.29
CA PRO A 114 -12.43 -14.25 -10.48
C PRO A 114 -13.30 -14.52 -9.26
N VAL A 115 -14.01 -13.48 -8.80
CA VAL A 115 -14.97 -13.61 -7.70
C VAL A 115 -16.26 -14.20 -8.24
N ARG A 116 -16.66 -15.37 -7.77
CA ARG A 116 -17.85 -16.08 -8.22
C ARG A 116 -19.09 -15.72 -7.41
N GLU A 117 -18.96 -15.69 -6.07
CA GLU A 117 -20.04 -15.41 -5.14
C GLU A 117 -19.52 -14.81 -3.83
N SER A 118 -20.40 -14.14 -3.10
CA SER A 118 -20.11 -13.66 -1.72
C SER A 118 -20.99 -14.41 -0.73
N TRP A 119 -20.37 -14.98 0.28
CA TRP A 119 -21.04 -15.66 1.39
C TRP A 119 -21.42 -14.73 2.52
N VAL A 120 -20.94 -13.48 2.46
CA VAL A 120 -21.22 -12.49 3.52
C VAL A 120 -22.63 -11.94 3.32
N PRO A 121 -23.54 -12.09 4.32
CA PRO A 121 -24.88 -11.53 4.24
C PRO A 121 -24.88 -10.02 3.97
N GLU A 122 -25.87 -9.51 3.26
CA GLU A 122 -26.01 -8.08 2.96
C GLU A 122 -26.12 -7.21 4.22
N VAL A 123 -26.73 -7.78 5.28
CA VAL A 123 -26.87 -7.09 6.59
C VAL A 123 -25.53 -6.91 7.31
N GLN A 124 -24.49 -7.64 6.90
CA GLN A 124 -23.17 -7.51 7.50
C GLN A 124 -22.56 -6.17 7.15
N LEU A 125 -22.06 -5.47 8.15
CA LEU A 125 -21.35 -4.22 7.98
C LEU A 125 -20.09 -4.45 7.13
N LYS A 126 -19.98 -3.70 6.04
CA LYS A 126 -18.83 -3.77 5.12
C LYS A 126 -17.94 -2.55 5.31
N ALA A 127 -16.63 -2.74 5.12
CA ALA A 127 -15.67 -1.64 5.14
C ALA A 127 -16.01 -0.59 4.08
N ARG A 128 -15.80 0.67 4.43
CA ARG A 128 -15.98 1.82 3.54
C ARG A 128 -14.66 2.57 3.36
N ARG A 129 -14.52 3.25 2.24
CA ARG A 129 -13.28 3.97 1.90
C ARG A 129 -13.40 5.48 2.14
N ASP A 130 -14.34 5.89 2.96
CA ASP A 130 -14.60 7.28 3.33
C ASP A 130 -14.88 7.40 4.84
N ARG A 131 -15.17 8.62 5.29
CA ARG A 131 -15.40 8.92 6.70
C ARG A 131 -16.68 8.30 7.28
N SER A 132 -17.48 7.60 6.51
CA SER A 132 -18.62 6.81 7.00
C SER A 132 -18.21 5.40 7.47
N ASP A 133 -16.95 5.02 7.34
CA ASP A 133 -16.42 3.79 7.90
C ASP A 133 -16.41 3.88 9.44
N PRO A 134 -16.80 2.79 10.16
CA PRO A 134 -16.85 2.78 11.63
C PRO A 134 -15.52 3.12 12.32
N SER A 135 -14.39 3.00 11.63
CA SER A 135 -13.08 3.37 12.18
C SER A 135 -12.91 4.88 12.40
N TYR A 136 -13.82 5.73 11.87
CA TYR A 136 -13.82 7.17 12.07
C TYR A 136 -14.83 7.66 13.12
N GLY A 137 -15.59 6.74 13.73
CA GLY A 137 -16.62 7.04 14.74
C GLY A 137 -16.10 7.24 16.14
#